data_43fc3cc237ac1c164bd9b8cd00a29e81
#
_entry.id   43fc3cc237ac1c164bd9b8cd00a29e81
#
_cell.length_a   1.000
_cell.length_b   1.000
_cell.length_c   1.000
_cell.angle_alpha   90.00
_cell.angle_beta   90.00
_cell.angle_gamma   90.00
#
_symmetry.space_group_name_H-M   'P 1'
#
loop_
_entity.id
_entity.type
_entity.pdbx_description
1 polymer ?
#
loop_
_entity_poly.entity_id
_entity_poly.type
_entity_poly.pdbx_seq_one_letter_code
_entity_poly.pdbx_strand_id
1 'polypeptide(L)'
;MNTLRKASRLLLGATLLASCIERNTVTALRHSRGAAFDAAASLTSIVTDPAGDVKNKAPAWLDLTSASVAREGGRFVFVWDLAAPVPSDPAADPAIPTHSDHVCVGDGLDTGPTTAPVGYPFGKNEANILELVVALCWNPTGSFGLETGFVGLLLDRRPLLAGGPATITPVEFRIDGQQVVMAVEAAALGDPASFAWGAFTEVANQADPNDAAWFPDGAPDVGLATWPQ
;
A
#
# COMPACT_ATOMS: atom_id res chain seq x y z
N MET A 1 -39.32 16.65 67.80
CA MET A 1 -38.68 17.67 66.94
C MET A 1 -37.98 16.94 65.82
N ASN A 2 -38.60 16.91 64.67
CA ASN A 2 -38.17 16.17 63.49
C ASN A 2 -37.54 17.13 62.49
N THR A 3 -36.29 16.93 62.16
CA THR A 3 -35.61 17.65 61.08
C THR A 3 -35.43 16.71 59.88
N LEU A 4 -36.28 16.93 58.87
CA LEU A 4 -36.16 16.30 57.56
C LEU A 4 -34.91 16.82 56.82
N ARG A 5 -34.00 15.94 56.48
CA ARG A 5 -32.92 16.21 55.52
C ARG A 5 -33.39 15.86 54.13
N LYS A 6 -33.55 16.88 53.26
CA LYS A 6 -33.78 16.75 51.86
C LYS A 6 -32.48 16.30 51.17
N ALA A 7 -32.48 15.12 50.57
CA ALA A 7 -31.41 14.65 49.70
C ALA A 7 -31.71 15.11 48.27
N SER A 8 -30.92 16.06 47.77
CA SER A 8 -30.94 16.42 46.33
C SER A 8 -30.18 15.35 45.53
N ARG A 9 -30.90 14.67 44.68
CA ARG A 9 -30.31 13.79 43.68
C ARG A 9 -29.91 14.63 42.48
N LEU A 10 -28.59 14.78 42.27
CA LEU A 10 -28.00 15.28 41.04
C LEU A 10 -28.13 14.15 40.01
N LEU A 11 -28.96 14.33 39.01
CA LEU A 11 -28.91 13.51 37.78
C LEU A 11 -27.73 13.99 36.92
N LEU A 12 -26.66 13.24 36.89
CA LEU A 12 -25.62 13.38 35.87
C LEU A 12 -26.13 12.81 34.59
N GLY A 13 -26.50 13.66 33.63
CA GLY A 13 -26.82 13.28 32.28
C GLY A 13 -25.53 12.90 31.55
N ALA A 14 -25.34 11.60 31.35
CA ALA A 14 -24.31 11.09 30.45
C ALA A 14 -24.79 11.30 29.01
N THR A 15 -24.31 12.36 28.37
CA THR A 15 -24.44 12.57 26.93
C THR A 15 -23.50 11.59 26.21
N LEU A 16 -24.04 10.48 25.75
CA LEU A 16 -23.40 9.58 24.79
C LEU A 16 -23.24 10.34 23.47
N LEU A 17 -22.04 10.86 23.23
CA LEU A 17 -21.60 11.24 21.89
C LEU A 17 -21.43 9.96 21.07
N ALA A 18 -22.49 9.55 20.40
CA ALA A 18 -22.40 8.59 19.32
C ALA A 18 -21.64 9.28 18.18
N SER A 19 -20.33 9.06 18.10
CA SER A 19 -19.55 9.38 16.90
C SER A 19 -20.07 8.49 15.80
N CYS A 20 -20.85 9.06 14.88
CA CYS A 20 -21.13 8.45 13.60
C CYS A 20 -19.82 8.22 12.88
N ILE A 21 -19.30 6.99 12.95
CA ILE A 21 -18.37 6.47 11.96
C ILE A 21 -19.21 6.34 10.71
N GLU A 22 -19.11 7.30 9.80
CA GLU A 22 -19.58 7.10 8.43
C GLU A 22 -18.84 5.88 7.87
N ARG A 23 -19.52 4.76 7.88
CA ARG A 23 -19.11 3.61 7.09
C ARG A 23 -19.29 4.04 5.63
N ASN A 24 -18.20 4.49 5.02
CA ASN A 24 -18.13 4.54 3.57
C ASN A 24 -18.41 3.13 3.08
N THR A 25 -19.56 2.95 2.51
CA THR A 25 -19.94 1.70 1.82
C THR A 25 -19.02 1.62 0.61
N VAL A 26 -17.90 0.94 0.76
CA VAL A 26 -17.03 0.60 -0.36
C VAL A 26 -17.84 -0.34 -1.23
N THR A 27 -18.38 0.21 -2.32
CA THR A 27 -19.00 -0.60 -3.36
C THR A 27 -17.93 -1.52 -3.90
N ALA A 28 -18.09 -2.82 -3.71
CA ALA A 28 -17.16 -3.84 -4.19
C ALA A 28 -16.78 -3.55 -5.64
N LEU A 29 -15.55 -3.12 -5.86
CA LEU A 29 -14.97 -3.03 -7.19
C LEU A 29 -14.85 -4.47 -7.70
N ARG A 30 -15.84 -4.87 -8.50
CA ARG A 30 -15.81 -6.16 -9.19
C ARG A 30 -14.53 -6.21 -9.99
N HIS A 31 -13.82 -7.34 -9.88
CA HIS A 31 -12.71 -7.70 -10.76
C HIS A 31 -13.11 -7.42 -12.20
N SER A 32 -12.73 -6.27 -12.74
CA SER A 32 -12.96 -5.99 -14.15
C SER A 32 -11.88 -6.76 -14.93
N ARG A 33 -12.24 -7.99 -15.35
CA ARG A 33 -11.54 -8.64 -16.44
C ARG A 33 -11.69 -7.74 -17.67
N GLY A 34 -10.62 -6.98 -17.98
CA GLY A 34 -10.51 -6.41 -19.32
C GLY A 34 -10.57 -4.90 -19.45
N ALA A 35 -9.90 -4.11 -18.61
CA ALA A 35 -9.31 -2.90 -19.13
C ALA A 35 -8.08 -3.34 -19.93
N ALA A 36 -8.11 -3.18 -21.25
CA ALA A 36 -6.91 -3.31 -22.05
C ALA A 36 -6.01 -2.14 -21.65
N PHE A 37 -5.00 -2.42 -20.84
CA PHE A 37 -3.90 -1.50 -20.62
C PHE A 37 -3.02 -1.62 -21.87
N ASP A 38 -3.38 -0.90 -22.94
CA ASP A 38 -2.54 -0.75 -24.10
C ASP A 38 -1.40 0.17 -23.71
N ALA A 39 -0.24 -0.42 -23.49
CA ALA A 39 1.00 0.28 -23.20
C ALA A 39 1.52 1.02 -24.46
N ALA A 40 0.78 2.00 -24.92
CA ALA A 40 1.29 3.01 -25.84
C ALA A 40 2.00 4.08 -25.00
N ALA A 41 3.18 3.75 -24.48
CA ALA A 41 3.95 4.53 -23.55
C ALA A 41 4.38 5.86 -24.15
N SER A 42 3.90 6.94 -23.58
CA SER A 42 4.45 8.27 -23.92
C SER A 42 5.53 8.76 -22.94
N LEU A 43 5.55 8.30 -21.71
CA LEU A 43 6.61 8.59 -20.72
C LEU A 43 6.68 7.40 -19.76
N THR A 44 7.80 6.70 -19.74
CA THR A 44 7.97 5.49 -18.94
C THR A 44 9.25 5.60 -18.13
N SER A 45 9.22 5.08 -16.92
CA SER A 45 10.41 4.83 -16.10
C SER A 45 10.43 3.34 -15.77
N ILE A 46 11.58 2.68 -15.98
CA ILE A 46 11.74 1.24 -15.80
C ILE A 46 12.99 0.99 -14.95
N VAL A 47 12.85 0.10 -13.97
CA VAL A 47 13.96 -0.49 -13.24
C VAL A 47 13.96 -1.99 -13.45
N THR A 48 15.15 -2.59 -13.51
CA THR A 48 15.35 -4.04 -13.57
C THR A 48 16.05 -4.49 -12.31
N ASP A 49 15.75 -5.69 -11.87
CA ASP A 49 16.30 -6.29 -10.67
C ASP A 49 16.77 -7.72 -10.96
N PRO A 50 17.88 -8.18 -10.36
CA PRO A 50 18.35 -9.54 -10.55
C PRO A 50 17.41 -10.55 -9.89
N ALA A 51 16.95 -11.55 -10.62
CA ALA A 51 16.17 -12.62 -10.03
C ALA A 51 17.02 -13.49 -9.08
N GLY A 52 16.44 -13.88 -7.94
CA GLY A 52 17.04 -14.81 -6.99
C GLY A 52 17.84 -14.15 -5.86
N ASP A 53 17.74 -12.85 -5.67
CA ASP A 53 18.40 -12.11 -4.59
C ASP A 53 17.45 -11.73 -3.44
N VAL A 54 16.20 -12.20 -3.51
CA VAL A 54 15.19 -12.06 -2.47
C VAL A 54 15.71 -12.52 -1.09
N LYS A 55 15.45 -11.71 -0.07
CA LYS A 55 15.94 -11.93 1.29
C LYS A 55 15.10 -12.97 2.04
N ASN A 56 15.73 -13.55 3.10
CA ASN A 56 15.06 -14.39 4.09
C ASN A 56 14.32 -15.62 3.51
N LYS A 57 14.74 -16.13 2.35
CA LYS A 57 14.10 -17.25 1.67
C LYS A 57 12.62 -17.01 1.35
N ALA A 58 12.26 -15.78 1.12
CA ALA A 58 10.93 -15.46 0.63
C ALA A 58 10.67 -16.20 -0.69
N PRO A 59 9.42 -16.51 -1.01
CA PRO A 59 9.11 -17.24 -2.22
C PRO A 59 9.37 -16.40 -3.48
N ALA A 60 9.68 -17.06 -4.59
CA ALA A 60 10.03 -16.40 -5.85
C ALA A 60 8.93 -15.50 -6.43
N TRP A 61 7.70 -15.62 -5.99
CA TRP A 61 6.62 -14.69 -6.35
C TRP A 61 6.67 -13.35 -5.57
N LEU A 62 7.64 -13.19 -4.66
CA LEU A 62 8.01 -11.93 -4.01
C LEU A 62 9.38 -11.42 -4.46
N ASP A 63 9.94 -12.01 -5.49
CA ASP A 63 11.22 -11.67 -6.10
C ASP A 63 10.92 -10.81 -7.35
N LEU A 64 11.19 -9.52 -7.25
CA LEU A 64 11.02 -8.57 -8.35
C LEU A 64 12.07 -8.83 -9.43
N THR A 65 11.68 -8.82 -10.68
CA THR A 65 12.62 -8.88 -11.81
C THR A 65 12.60 -7.60 -12.62
N SER A 66 11.50 -6.88 -12.57
CA SER A 66 11.40 -5.52 -13.07
C SER A 66 10.21 -4.79 -12.46
N ALA A 67 10.30 -3.47 -12.45
CA ALA A 67 9.18 -2.60 -12.17
C ALA A 67 9.15 -1.43 -13.14
N SER A 68 7.97 -0.94 -13.46
CA SER A 68 7.83 0.22 -14.34
C SER A 68 6.64 1.09 -13.98
N VAL A 69 6.78 2.39 -14.26
CA VAL A 69 5.73 3.38 -14.14
C VAL A 69 5.58 4.09 -15.48
N ALA A 70 4.37 4.12 -16.02
CA ALA A 70 4.03 4.84 -17.24
C ALA A 70 2.86 5.79 -16.98
N ARG A 71 2.74 6.86 -17.77
CA ARG A 71 1.56 7.71 -17.78
C ARG A 71 0.75 7.45 -19.04
N GLU A 72 -0.49 7.03 -18.86
CA GLU A 72 -1.46 6.75 -19.92
C GLU A 72 -2.69 7.63 -19.74
N GLY A 73 -2.81 8.66 -20.59
CA GLY A 73 -3.90 9.61 -20.45
C GLY A 73 -3.89 10.32 -19.09
N GLY A 74 -4.97 10.18 -18.32
CA GLY A 74 -5.14 10.76 -16.99
C GLY A 74 -4.70 9.84 -15.84
N ARG A 75 -4.00 8.73 -16.12
CA ARG A 75 -3.62 7.70 -15.14
C ARG A 75 -2.13 7.44 -15.12
N PHE A 76 -1.63 7.00 -13.98
CA PHE A 76 -0.36 6.31 -13.85
C PHE A 76 -0.62 4.81 -13.82
N VAL A 77 0.14 4.06 -14.62
CA VAL A 77 0.12 2.59 -14.69
C VAL A 77 1.41 2.07 -14.10
N PHE A 78 1.28 1.23 -13.10
CA PHE A 78 2.36 0.57 -12.38
C PHE A 78 2.36 -0.89 -12.79
N VAL A 79 3.53 -1.43 -13.15
CA VAL A 79 3.70 -2.82 -13.55
C VAL A 79 4.86 -3.42 -12.79
N TRP A 80 4.64 -4.56 -12.17
CA TRP A 80 5.68 -5.36 -11.50
C TRP A 80 5.74 -6.73 -12.16
N ASP A 81 6.93 -7.13 -12.59
CA ASP A 81 7.23 -8.48 -13.03
C ASP A 81 7.97 -9.21 -11.90
N LEU A 82 7.48 -10.40 -11.56
CA LEU A 82 8.00 -11.24 -10.48
C LEU A 82 8.67 -12.48 -11.05
N ALA A 83 9.58 -13.10 -10.31
CA ALA A 83 10.30 -14.29 -10.77
C ALA A 83 9.40 -15.55 -10.87
N ALA A 84 8.24 -15.53 -10.22
CA ALA A 84 7.26 -16.62 -10.30
C ALA A 84 5.81 -16.08 -10.28
N PRO A 85 4.83 -16.87 -10.76
CA PRO A 85 3.42 -16.49 -10.72
C PRO A 85 2.91 -16.23 -9.30
N VAL A 86 2.11 -15.17 -9.14
CA VAL A 86 1.42 -14.85 -7.89
C VAL A 86 0.43 -15.98 -7.56
N PRO A 87 0.53 -16.63 -6.39
CA PRO A 87 -0.41 -17.68 -6.02
C PRO A 87 -1.80 -17.11 -5.74
N SER A 88 -2.83 -17.91 -5.98
CA SER A 88 -4.21 -17.50 -5.65
C SER A 88 -4.47 -17.44 -4.14
N ASP A 89 -3.67 -18.13 -3.35
CA ASP A 89 -3.69 -18.13 -1.88
C ASP A 89 -2.24 -18.04 -1.35
N PRO A 90 -1.71 -16.84 -1.17
CA PRO A 90 -0.40 -16.62 -0.56
C PRO A 90 -0.22 -17.23 0.82
N ALA A 91 -1.29 -17.36 1.61
CA ALA A 91 -1.20 -17.94 2.93
C ALA A 91 -0.92 -19.47 2.92
N ALA A 92 -1.14 -20.12 1.79
CA ALA A 92 -0.78 -21.55 1.62
C ALA A 92 0.72 -21.77 1.39
N ASP A 93 1.48 -20.72 1.10
CA ASP A 93 2.93 -20.81 0.90
C ASP A 93 3.63 -20.95 2.27
N PRO A 94 4.39 -22.07 2.50
CA PRO A 94 5.04 -22.28 3.79
C PRO A 94 6.14 -21.28 4.12
N ALA A 95 6.62 -20.50 3.17
CA ALA A 95 7.58 -19.44 3.41
C ALA A 95 6.91 -18.16 3.96
N ILE A 96 5.58 -18.05 3.86
CA ILE A 96 4.84 -16.93 4.44
C ILE A 96 4.49 -17.26 5.89
N PRO A 97 4.88 -16.41 6.87
CA PRO A 97 4.53 -16.61 8.26
C PRO A 97 3.02 -16.68 8.48
N THR A 98 2.55 -17.64 9.27
CA THR A 98 1.11 -17.85 9.53
C THR A 98 0.41 -16.71 10.27
N HIS A 99 1.19 -15.80 10.84
CA HIS A 99 0.72 -14.61 11.55
C HIS A 99 0.91 -13.31 10.75
N SER A 100 1.23 -13.43 9.45
CA SER A 100 1.33 -12.26 8.60
C SER A 100 -0.03 -11.57 8.46
N ASP A 101 -0.05 -10.25 8.65
CA ASP A 101 -1.25 -9.43 8.47
C ASP A 101 -1.60 -9.26 7.01
N HIS A 102 -0.56 -9.09 6.20
CA HIS A 102 -0.67 -8.90 4.76
C HIS A 102 0.66 -9.22 4.08
N VAL A 103 0.58 -9.44 2.77
CA VAL A 103 1.73 -9.59 1.87
C VAL A 103 1.48 -8.71 0.67
N CYS A 104 2.44 -7.85 0.33
CA CYS A 104 2.25 -6.85 -0.70
C CYS A 104 3.38 -6.86 -1.75
N VAL A 105 3.04 -6.39 -2.96
CA VAL A 105 3.96 -5.85 -3.96
C VAL A 105 3.50 -4.45 -4.33
N GLY A 106 4.41 -3.51 -4.46
CA GLY A 106 4.02 -2.12 -4.72
C GLY A 106 5.17 -1.17 -4.96
N ASP A 107 4.83 0.10 -5.11
CA ASP A 107 5.76 1.23 -5.21
C ASP A 107 5.55 2.22 -4.09
N GLY A 108 6.66 2.71 -3.53
CA GLY A 108 6.66 3.93 -2.74
C GLY A 108 7.00 5.13 -3.64
N LEU A 109 6.29 6.25 -3.46
CA LEU A 109 6.44 7.45 -4.27
C LEU A 109 6.76 8.66 -3.41
N ASP A 110 7.76 9.45 -3.85
CA ASP A 110 8.03 10.81 -3.36
C ASP A 110 7.61 11.80 -4.43
N THR A 111 6.46 12.42 -4.23
CA THR A 111 5.85 13.37 -5.17
C THR A 111 6.03 14.82 -4.75
N GLY A 112 6.61 15.08 -3.59
CA GLY A 112 6.68 16.39 -2.97
C GLY A 112 8.08 16.95 -2.82
N PRO A 113 8.21 18.26 -2.60
CA PRO A 113 9.47 18.88 -2.22
C PRO A 113 9.81 18.67 -0.73
N THR A 114 8.97 17.94 -0.01
CA THR A 114 9.13 17.80 1.44
C THR A 114 10.09 16.67 1.77
N THR A 115 11.09 17.00 2.55
CA THR A 115 11.99 16.03 3.17
C THR A 115 11.52 15.63 4.58
N ALA A 116 10.30 16.02 4.95
CA ALA A 116 9.76 15.68 6.25
C ALA A 116 9.46 14.18 6.33
N PRO A 117 9.85 13.51 7.42
CA PRO A 117 9.67 12.09 7.56
C PRO A 117 8.19 11.74 7.79
N VAL A 118 7.48 11.41 6.73
CA VAL A 118 6.14 10.80 6.79
C VAL A 118 6.16 9.38 6.31
N GLY A 119 7.33 8.97 5.87
CA GLY A 119 7.53 7.78 5.11
C GLY A 119 7.51 6.52 5.92
N TYR A 120 7.30 5.49 5.19
CA TYR A 120 7.47 4.12 5.54
C TYR A 120 8.92 3.70 5.33
N PRO A 121 9.55 2.89 6.16
CA PRO A 121 10.92 2.48 5.95
C PRO A 121 11.06 1.54 4.74
N PHE A 122 11.52 2.12 3.65
CA PHE A 122 12.18 1.41 2.59
C PHE A 122 13.65 1.30 2.99
N GLY A 123 14.05 0.20 3.57
CA GLY A 123 15.39 0.14 4.13
C GLY A 123 15.66 1.23 5.19
N LYS A 124 16.74 1.13 5.90
CA LYS A 124 16.99 1.95 7.10
C LYS A 124 17.32 3.42 6.82
N ASN A 125 17.53 3.83 5.58
CA ASN A 125 18.12 5.15 5.27
C ASN A 125 17.34 6.03 4.27
N GLU A 126 16.35 5.50 3.54
CA GLU A 126 15.73 6.25 2.42
C GLU A 126 14.24 6.52 2.62
N ALA A 127 13.73 6.06 3.65
CA ALA A 127 12.39 5.67 3.92
C ALA A 127 11.44 6.75 4.33
N ASN A 128 11.95 7.88 4.65
CA ASN A 128 11.13 8.85 5.36
C ASN A 128 10.41 9.84 4.45
N ILE A 129 10.61 9.74 3.14
CA ILE A 129 10.09 10.72 2.18
C ILE A 129 9.00 10.19 1.26
N LEU A 130 8.74 8.88 1.28
CA LEU A 130 7.73 8.28 0.41
C LEU A 130 6.34 8.53 0.97
N GLU A 131 5.66 9.54 0.46
CA GLU A 131 4.37 9.98 0.98
C GLU A 131 3.21 9.12 0.49
N LEU A 132 3.38 8.48 -0.65
CA LEU A 132 2.36 7.65 -1.27
C LEU A 132 2.86 6.22 -1.44
N VAL A 133 1.96 5.25 -1.27
CA VAL A 133 2.23 3.86 -1.59
C VAL A 133 1.11 3.34 -2.48
N VAL A 134 1.48 2.80 -3.63
CA VAL A 134 0.57 2.06 -4.53
C VAL A 134 0.92 0.60 -4.41
N ALA A 135 0.01 -0.23 -3.93
CA ALA A 135 0.32 -1.65 -3.70
C ALA A 135 -0.85 -2.57 -3.97
N LEU A 136 -0.53 -3.77 -4.46
CA LEU A 136 -1.39 -4.95 -4.39
C LEU A 136 -1.04 -5.72 -3.14
N CYS A 137 -2.01 -5.94 -2.25
CA CYS A 137 -1.82 -6.68 -1.02
C CYS A 137 -2.74 -7.90 -0.95
N TRP A 138 -2.20 -9.04 -0.50
CA TRP A 138 -3.00 -10.11 0.05
C TRP A 138 -3.36 -9.77 1.50
N ASN A 139 -4.66 -9.70 1.76
CA ASN A 139 -5.25 -9.23 3.02
C ASN A 139 -6.14 -10.34 3.63
N PRO A 140 -5.57 -11.33 4.32
CA PRO A 140 -6.34 -12.48 4.82
C PRO A 140 -7.33 -12.13 5.92
N THR A 141 -7.06 -11.07 6.68
CA THR A 141 -7.83 -10.69 7.88
C THR A 141 -8.80 -9.54 7.68
N GLY A 142 -8.83 -8.92 6.49
CA GLY A 142 -9.62 -7.71 6.25
C GLY A 142 -9.04 -6.46 6.92
N SER A 143 -7.70 -6.43 7.10
CA SER A 143 -6.96 -5.25 7.57
C SER A 143 -7.21 -4.04 6.68
N PHE A 144 -6.84 -2.85 7.12
CA PHE A 144 -7.04 -1.58 6.40
C PHE A 144 -8.51 -1.19 6.15
N GLY A 145 -9.49 -1.89 6.73
CA GLY A 145 -10.91 -1.67 6.43
C GLY A 145 -11.32 -2.10 5.02
N LEU A 146 -10.50 -2.91 4.36
CA LEU A 146 -10.72 -3.48 3.04
C LEU A 146 -11.24 -4.92 3.13
N GLU A 147 -11.71 -5.46 1.99
CA GLU A 147 -12.15 -6.85 1.90
C GLU A 147 -10.99 -7.83 2.09
N THR A 148 -11.31 -9.08 2.43
CA THR A 148 -10.34 -10.16 2.47
C THR A 148 -9.95 -10.60 1.05
N GLY A 149 -8.72 -11.09 0.89
CA GLY A 149 -8.19 -11.51 -0.41
C GLY A 149 -7.23 -10.48 -0.99
N PHE A 150 -7.04 -10.50 -2.29
CA PHE A 150 -6.23 -9.49 -2.96
C PHE A 150 -6.96 -8.16 -3.05
N VAL A 151 -6.29 -7.09 -2.63
CA VAL A 151 -6.79 -5.72 -2.66
C VAL A 151 -5.72 -4.80 -3.24
N GLY A 152 -6.12 -3.99 -4.23
CA GLY A 152 -5.30 -2.87 -4.71
C GLY A 152 -5.57 -1.64 -3.86
N LEU A 153 -4.52 -0.94 -3.44
CA LEU A 153 -4.66 0.24 -2.61
C LEU A 153 -3.69 1.36 -3.00
N LEU A 154 -4.13 2.58 -2.78
CA LEU A 154 -3.32 3.78 -2.67
C LEU A 154 -3.35 4.22 -1.21
N LEU A 155 -2.22 4.18 -0.52
CA LEU A 155 -2.03 4.74 0.81
C LEU A 155 -1.43 6.14 0.67
N ASP A 156 -2.20 7.16 1.02
CA ASP A 156 -1.76 8.55 1.04
C ASP A 156 -1.41 8.97 2.48
N ARG A 157 -0.16 9.29 2.70
CA ARG A 157 0.41 9.69 3.98
C ARG A 157 0.62 11.19 4.13
N ARG A 158 0.40 11.95 3.06
CA ARG A 158 0.54 13.41 3.09
C ARG A 158 -0.28 14.08 4.20
N PRO A 159 -1.48 13.60 4.58
CA PRO A 159 -2.21 14.16 5.71
C PRO A 159 -1.47 14.04 7.04
N LEU A 160 -0.57 13.08 7.22
CA LEU A 160 0.22 12.92 8.45
C LEU A 160 1.11 14.15 8.72
N LEU A 161 1.58 14.85 7.68
CA LEU A 161 2.35 16.09 7.81
C LEU A 161 1.58 17.21 8.52
N ALA A 162 0.26 17.20 8.40
CA ALA A 162 -0.63 18.14 9.06
C ALA A 162 -1.25 17.58 10.36
N GLY A 163 -0.77 16.42 10.83
CA GLY A 163 -1.31 15.75 12.01
C GLY A 163 -2.64 15.03 11.81
N GLY A 164 -3.06 14.85 10.54
CA GLY A 164 -4.23 14.06 10.16
C GLY A 164 -3.89 12.57 10.00
N PRO A 165 -4.88 11.70 9.84
CA PRO A 165 -4.66 10.29 9.55
C PRO A 165 -4.23 10.09 8.10
N ALA A 166 -3.45 9.03 7.82
CA ALA A 166 -3.28 8.53 6.46
C ALA A 166 -4.61 8.06 5.88
N THR A 167 -4.77 8.14 4.56
CA THR A 167 -5.97 7.68 3.87
C THR A 167 -5.66 6.51 2.96
N ILE A 168 -6.62 5.59 2.84
CA ILE A 168 -6.52 4.43 1.96
C ILE A 168 -7.65 4.51 0.95
N THR A 169 -7.29 4.40 -0.33
CA THR A 169 -8.22 4.39 -1.45
C THR A 169 -8.05 3.08 -2.22
N PRO A 170 -9.12 2.31 -2.45
CA PRO A 170 -9.07 1.14 -3.32
C PRO A 170 -8.67 1.51 -4.76
N VAL A 171 -7.84 0.67 -5.37
CA VAL A 171 -7.29 0.86 -6.73
C VAL A 171 -7.55 -0.39 -7.57
N GLU A 172 -7.85 -0.20 -8.83
CA GLU A 172 -8.00 -1.30 -9.79
C GLU A 172 -6.67 -2.01 -10.04
N PHE A 173 -6.72 -3.33 -10.12
CA PHE A 173 -5.55 -4.15 -10.37
C PHE A 173 -5.87 -5.34 -11.28
N ARG A 174 -4.81 -5.91 -11.87
CA ARG A 174 -4.84 -7.18 -12.60
C ARG A 174 -3.62 -7.99 -12.21
N ILE A 175 -3.82 -9.30 -12.04
CA ILE A 175 -2.75 -10.29 -11.92
C ILE A 175 -2.80 -11.16 -13.18
N ASP A 176 -1.68 -11.28 -13.86
CA ASP A 176 -1.53 -12.10 -15.08
C ASP A 176 -0.25 -12.96 -14.93
N GLY A 177 -0.41 -14.13 -14.32
CA GLY A 177 0.69 -15.00 -14.00
C GLY A 177 1.68 -14.34 -13.01
N GLN A 178 2.85 -14.00 -13.50
CA GLN A 178 3.91 -13.34 -12.72
C GLN A 178 3.88 -11.80 -12.82
N GLN A 179 2.98 -11.25 -13.61
CA GLN A 179 2.86 -9.81 -13.75
C GLN A 179 1.69 -9.27 -12.93
N VAL A 180 1.92 -8.19 -12.22
CA VAL A 180 0.92 -7.39 -11.53
C VAL A 180 0.84 -6.02 -12.18
N VAL A 181 -0.38 -5.55 -12.45
CA VAL A 181 -0.64 -4.25 -13.06
C VAL A 181 -1.66 -3.49 -12.23
N MET A 182 -1.38 -2.23 -11.94
CA MET A 182 -2.30 -1.32 -11.26
C MET A 182 -2.41 0.00 -12.01
N ALA A 183 -3.58 0.64 -11.96
CA ALA A 183 -3.80 1.94 -12.55
C ALA A 183 -4.39 2.92 -11.54
N VAL A 184 -3.73 4.06 -11.36
CA VAL A 184 -4.12 5.11 -10.41
C VAL A 184 -4.41 6.39 -11.17
N GLU A 185 -5.54 7.04 -10.88
CA GLU A 185 -5.84 8.36 -11.43
C GLU A 185 -4.74 9.36 -11.06
N ALA A 186 -4.19 10.07 -12.02
CA ALA A 186 -3.10 11.01 -11.79
C ALA A 186 -3.48 12.09 -10.76
N ALA A 187 -4.74 12.49 -10.74
CA ALA A 187 -5.28 13.43 -9.75
C ALA A 187 -5.20 12.90 -8.31
N ALA A 188 -5.31 11.58 -8.10
CA ALA A 188 -5.16 10.97 -6.77
C ALA A 188 -3.73 11.08 -6.24
N LEU A 189 -2.73 11.08 -7.14
CA LEU A 189 -1.33 11.34 -6.81
C LEU A 189 -0.99 12.85 -6.71
N GLY A 190 -1.94 13.74 -7.02
CA GLY A 190 -1.72 15.19 -7.10
C GLY A 190 -1.24 15.66 -8.47
N ASP A 191 -1.42 14.85 -9.50
CA ASP A 191 -1.02 15.13 -10.91
C ASP A 191 0.45 15.58 -11.05
N PRO A 192 1.42 14.84 -10.45
CA PRO A 192 2.80 15.28 -10.42
C PRO A 192 3.40 15.31 -11.83
N ALA A 193 4.24 16.32 -12.09
CA ALA A 193 5.04 16.40 -13.32
C ALA A 193 6.24 15.45 -13.30
N SER A 194 6.72 15.12 -12.11
CA SER A 194 7.81 14.16 -11.85
C SER A 194 7.75 13.69 -10.39
N PHE A 195 8.30 12.53 -10.11
CA PHE A 195 8.45 12.00 -8.75
C PHE A 195 9.58 10.96 -8.70
N ALA A 196 10.12 10.76 -7.50
CA ALA A 196 10.99 9.63 -7.24
C ALA A 196 10.16 8.42 -6.78
N TRP A 197 10.62 7.21 -7.11
CA TRP A 197 9.89 5.99 -6.81
C TRP A 197 10.80 4.78 -6.65
N GLY A 198 10.29 3.76 -5.96
CA GLY A 198 10.95 2.46 -5.86
C GLY A 198 9.94 1.37 -5.59
N ALA A 199 10.13 0.24 -6.26
CA ALA A 199 9.31 -0.94 -6.07
C ALA A 199 9.75 -1.73 -4.83
N PHE A 200 8.82 -2.49 -4.26
CA PHE A 200 9.08 -3.32 -3.09
C PHE A 200 8.16 -4.54 -3.04
N THR A 201 8.61 -5.56 -2.33
CA THR A 201 7.74 -6.59 -1.77
C THR A 201 7.77 -6.53 -0.26
N GLU A 202 6.66 -6.88 0.39
CA GLU A 202 6.48 -6.79 1.83
C GLU A 202 5.77 -8.03 2.36
N VAL A 203 6.26 -8.54 3.49
CA VAL A 203 5.56 -9.53 4.32
C VAL A 203 5.42 -8.93 5.70
N ALA A 204 4.24 -8.48 6.06
CA ALA A 204 3.98 -7.90 7.36
C ALA A 204 4.05 -8.95 8.47
N ASN A 205 4.95 -8.73 9.40
CA ASN A 205 5.12 -9.59 10.58
C ASN A 205 4.72 -8.81 11.84
N GLN A 206 3.58 -9.16 12.44
CA GLN A 206 3.11 -8.51 13.68
C GLN A 206 4.06 -8.70 14.88
N ALA A 207 4.82 -9.80 14.89
CA ALA A 207 5.69 -10.10 16.02
C ALA A 207 6.93 -9.21 16.04
N ASP A 208 7.45 -8.81 14.88
CA ASP A 208 8.58 -7.90 14.76
C ASP A 208 8.49 -7.02 13.51
N PRO A 209 7.91 -5.82 13.62
CA PRO A 209 7.81 -4.88 12.51
C PRO A 209 9.17 -4.36 12.00
N ASN A 210 10.27 -4.65 12.71
CA ASN A 210 11.61 -4.30 12.27
C ASN A 210 12.37 -5.50 11.71
N ASP A 211 11.72 -6.65 11.59
CA ASP A 211 12.31 -7.83 10.97
C ASP A 211 12.64 -7.52 9.50
N ALA A 212 13.82 -7.93 9.05
CA ALA A 212 14.24 -7.79 7.65
C ALA A 212 13.34 -8.59 6.67
N ALA A 213 12.49 -9.49 7.19
CA ALA A 213 11.44 -10.17 6.42
C ALA A 213 10.32 -9.23 5.94
N TRP A 214 10.21 -8.02 6.48
CA TRP A 214 9.22 -7.04 6.05
C TRP A 214 9.38 -6.66 4.58
N PHE A 215 10.63 -6.58 4.10
CA PHE A 215 10.93 -6.23 2.72
C PHE A 215 11.84 -7.30 2.13
N PRO A 216 11.25 -8.39 1.62
CA PRO A 216 12.02 -9.44 0.98
C PRO A 216 12.84 -8.93 -0.18
N ASP A 217 12.32 -7.95 -0.92
CA ASP A 217 12.92 -7.43 -2.12
C ASP A 217 12.58 -5.97 -2.40
N GLY A 218 13.34 -5.31 -3.28
CA GLY A 218 13.11 -3.93 -3.71
C GLY A 218 13.94 -3.56 -4.93
N ALA A 219 13.34 -2.80 -5.83
CA ALA A 219 13.96 -2.31 -7.06
C ALA A 219 13.78 -0.79 -7.22
N PRO A 220 14.87 -0.03 -7.47
CA PRO A 220 16.25 -0.52 -7.55
C PRO A 220 16.79 -0.91 -6.16
N ASP A 221 17.81 -1.79 -6.12
CA ASP A 221 18.51 -2.21 -4.90
C ASP A 221 19.03 -1.05 -4.05
N VAL A 222 19.34 0.07 -4.67
CA VAL A 222 19.88 1.25 -4.02
C VAL A 222 19.27 2.52 -4.61
N GLY A 223 18.77 3.38 -3.74
CA GLY A 223 18.19 4.66 -4.11
C GLY A 223 16.79 4.55 -4.68
N LEU A 224 16.37 5.56 -5.40
CA LEU A 224 15.07 5.65 -6.06
C LEU A 224 15.27 5.95 -7.55
N ALA A 225 14.37 5.41 -8.37
CA ALA A 225 14.22 5.83 -9.75
C ALA A 225 13.48 7.16 -9.84
N THR A 226 13.52 7.80 -11.00
CA THR A 226 12.76 9.04 -11.26
C THR A 226 11.78 8.80 -12.42
N TRP A 227 10.56 9.26 -12.27
CA TRP A 227 9.62 9.34 -13.37
C TRP A 227 9.40 10.82 -13.75
N PRO A 228 9.36 11.20 -15.08
CA PRO A 228 9.79 10.39 -16.21
C PRO A 228 11.31 10.24 -16.27
N GLN A 229 11.78 9.18 -16.95
CA GLN A 229 13.20 9.00 -17.27
C GLN A 229 13.53 9.70 -18.55
#